data_e4efa8576f1a473abdf449f2bcb337a9
#
_entry.id   e4efa8576f1a473abdf449f2bcb337a9
#
_cell.length_a   1.000
_cell.length_b   1.000
_cell.length_c   1.000
_cell.angle_alpha   90.00
_cell.angle_beta   90.00
_cell.angle_gamma   90.00
#
_symmetry.space_group_name_H-M   'P 1'
#
loop_
_entity.id
_entity.type
_entity.pdbx_description
1 polymer ?
#
loop_
_entity_poly.entity_id
_entity_poly.type
_entity_poly.pdbx_seq_one_letter_code
_entity_poly.pdbx_strand_id
1 'polypeptide(L)'
;MKNGFVYDPLNGIDGQKMDIAIKDGKIVERVDERRATVVDASGMIVMPGGVDIHTHIAGSEVNTGRMLRPEDHFRDFETKTSVTRSGVGRSIPSTFTTGYRYSRMGYTTIMNPSMPPLEAKHTHEELNDTPMVDKASYPLVGDWWFVLEYLAQDDFEECAKHVAWIMDSTRGYAIKVVNPGGLEAWGFGHNVKSLDDQVPNFCITPREIIRGLCKVNSLLKLPHTIHLHTNNLGKPGNYLTALETMKSVEDLACKDKPVIHVTHCQFSAFKGDDWRTLESGAEDIARYVNAHSHVTLDMGQIIFTDTTTMTADGPFQYDLYGLTGNKWVNHDVETETSAGIVPFRYRRKSFVHAVQWSIGLELALLIKDPWKIFLTTDHPNAGPFTAYPKIIAWLMSKKAREASMKRINPRARNQSLLSSIERELSFYEIAIKTRAGQAKALGLKNKGHLGVGADADIAVYDVNPEKTDPSRKYRSVRKAFRKAAYTIKGGEIVSRNGEIVRHVDGSTMWLDVKISEPAEVTDDLKKRFKEYWTVEFENYPVASECLKVSNPIPVEATV
;
A
#
# COMPACT_ATOMS: atom_id res chain seq x y z
N MET A 1 -16.83 21.20 -12.97
CA MET A 1 -16.44 20.29 -14.08
C MET A 1 -17.70 19.89 -14.79
N LYS A 2 -17.70 19.83 -16.13
CA LYS A 2 -18.92 19.57 -16.92
C LYS A 2 -18.72 18.42 -17.90
N ASN A 3 -19.83 17.72 -18.19
CA ASN A 3 -19.96 16.73 -19.27
C ASN A 3 -19.05 15.50 -19.21
N GLY A 4 -18.45 15.18 -18.06
CA GLY A 4 -17.55 14.04 -17.90
C GLY A 4 -18.28 12.70 -17.76
N PHE A 5 -17.66 11.60 -18.20
CA PHE A 5 -18.11 10.24 -17.89
C PHE A 5 -17.60 9.86 -16.50
N VAL A 6 -18.46 9.91 -15.51
CA VAL A 6 -18.11 9.73 -14.09
C VAL A 6 -18.15 8.25 -13.72
N TYR A 7 -17.06 7.77 -13.12
CA TYR A 7 -16.94 6.44 -12.49
C TYR A 7 -16.68 6.64 -11.01
N ASP A 8 -17.72 6.49 -10.21
CA ASP A 8 -17.70 6.66 -8.76
C ASP A 8 -18.38 5.48 -8.06
N PRO A 9 -17.65 4.37 -7.83
CA PRO A 9 -18.23 3.13 -7.33
C PRO A 9 -18.85 3.22 -5.93
N LEU A 10 -18.35 4.08 -5.04
CA LEU A 10 -18.93 4.26 -3.69
C LEU A 10 -20.32 4.89 -3.73
N ASN A 11 -20.64 5.61 -4.81
CA ASN A 11 -21.97 6.17 -5.07
C ASN A 11 -22.73 5.42 -6.18
N GLY A 12 -22.24 4.25 -6.63
CA GLY A 12 -22.91 3.42 -7.64
C GLY A 12 -22.93 4.00 -9.05
N ILE A 13 -22.06 4.97 -9.37
CA ILE A 13 -22.01 5.65 -10.66
C ILE A 13 -21.04 4.94 -11.59
N ASP A 14 -21.54 4.42 -12.73
CA ASP A 14 -20.79 3.65 -13.71
C ASP A 14 -20.84 4.31 -15.10
N GLY A 15 -19.97 5.30 -15.32
CA GLY A 15 -19.80 5.95 -16.62
C GLY A 15 -20.94 6.89 -17.05
N GLN A 16 -21.68 7.43 -16.11
CA GLN A 16 -22.75 8.40 -16.37
C GLN A 16 -22.17 9.77 -16.73
N LYS A 17 -22.75 10.45 -17.70
CA LYS A 17 -22.41 11.85 -18.01
C LYS A 17 -22.98 12.75 -16.92
N MET A 18 -22.11 13.41 -16.17
CA MET A 18 -22.49 14.23 -15.03
C MET A 18 -21.60 15.47 -14.91
N ASP A 19 -22.16 16.47 -14.24
CA ASP A 19 -21.44 17.65 -13.78
C ASP A 19 -21.02 17.47 -12.33
N ILE A 20 -19.86 18.01 -11.95
CA ILE A 20 -19.36 17.99 -10.58
C ILE A 20 -19.07 19.44 -10.17
N ALA A 21 -19.75 19.90 -9.12
CA ALA A 21 -19.55 21.21 -8.53
C ALA A 21 -18.56 21.15 -7.36
N ILE A 22 -17.63 22.11 -7.33
CA ILE A 22 -16.57 22.18 -6.33
C ILE A 22 -16.61 23.56 -5.68
N LYS A 23 -16.53 23.60 -4.35
CA LYS A 23 -16.41 24.83 -3.57
C LYS A 23 -15.61 24.56 -2.30
N ASP A 24 -14.66 25.45 -1.98
CA ASP A 24 -13.87 25.41 -0.74
C ASP A 24 -13.20 24.03 -0.49
N GLY A 25 -12.65 23.43 -1.54
CA GLY A 25 -11.96 22.14 -1.48
C GLY A 25 -12.86 20.90 -1.38
N LYS A 26 -14.19 21.07 -1.42
CA LYS A 26 -15.18 20.01 -1.30
C LYS A 26 -16.08 19.87 -2.52
N ILE A 27 -16.60 18.66 -2.71
CA ILE A 27 -17.70 18.42 -3.65
C ILE A 27 -19.00 18.96 -3.03
N VAL A 28 -19.74 19.75 -3.80
CA VAL A 28 -21.02 20.35 -3.40
C VAL A 28 -22.12 20.06 -4.43
N GLU A 29 -23.39 20.24 -4.05
CA GLU A 29 -24.51 19.99 -4.97
C GLU A 29 -24.50 20.94 -6.19
N ARG A 30 -24.19 22.21 -5.94
CA ARG A 30 -24.20 23.27 -6.98
C ARG A 30 -23.33 24.46 -6.61
N VAL A 31 -22.92 25.19 -7.63
CA VAL A 31 -22.24 26.50 -7.53
C VAL A 31 -22.90 27.52 -8.47
N ASP A 32 -22.67 28.81 -8.25
CA ASP A 32 -23.04 29.85 -9.23
C ASP A 32 -22.09 29.74 -10.44
N GLU A 33 -22.61 29.19 -11.54
CA GLU A 33 -21.83 28.93 -12.76
C GLU A 33 -21.27 30.22 -13.41
N ARG A 34 -21.88 31.37 -13.18
CA ARG A 34 -21.37 32.65 -13.69
C ARG A 34 -20.09 33.10 -13.04
N ARG A 35 -19.81 32.58 -11.83
CA ARG A 35 -18.60 32.89 -11.04
C ARG A 35 -17.61 31.71 -10.97
N ALA A 36 -17.99 30.55 -11.48
CA ALA A 36 -17.19 29.36 -11.42
C ALA A 36 -16.23 29.24 -12.60
N THR A 37 -15.04 28.74 -12.38
CA THR A 37 -14.16 28.26 -13.45
C THR A 37 -14.71 26.95 -13.98
N VAL A 38 -15.05 26.93 -15.28
CA VAL A 38 -15.57 25.72 -15.93
C VAL A 38 -14.44 24.91 -16.54
N VAL A 39 -14.38 23.63 -16.19
CA VAL A 39 -13.53 22.62 -16.84
C VAL A 39 -14.44 21.71 -17.64
N ASP A 40 -14.34 21.74 -18.97
CA ASP A 40 -15.06 20.81 -19.83
C ASP A 40 -14.34 19.48 -19.93
N ALA A 41 -15.00 18.42 -19.49
CA ALA A 41 -14.54 17.03 -19.52
C ALA A 41 -15.30 16.20 -20.57
N SER A 42 -15.88 16.84 -21.57
CA SER A 42 -16.60 16.17 -22.65
C SER A 42 -15.73 15.09 -23.31
N GLY A 43 -16.25 13.87 -23.34
CA GLY A 43 -15.53 12.72 -23.92
C GLY A 43 -14.38 12.19 -23.05
N MET A 44 -14.27 12.63 -21.80
CA MET A 44 -13.24 12.18 -20.87
C MET A 44 -13.85 11.39 -19.72
N ILE A 45 -13.05 10.47 -19.16
CA ILE A 45 -13.38 9.76 -17.93
C ILE A 45 -13.03 10.65 -16.73
N VAL A 46 -13.94 10.70 -15.77
CA VAL A 46 -13.76 11.37 -14.47
C VAL A 46 -13.89 10.35 -13.37
N MET A 47 -12.90 10.31 -12.49
CA MET A 47 -12.83 9.40 -11.33
C MET A 47 -12.42 10.19 -10.08
N PRO A 48 -12.70 9.68 -8.87
CA PRO A 48 -12.04 10.18 -7.67
C PRO A 48 -10.52 10.13 -7.83
N GLY A 49 -9.81 10.96 -7.12
CA GLY A 49 -8.36 10.90 -7.04
C GLY A 49 -7.87 9.52 -6.62
N GLY A 50 -6.77 9.06 -7.22
CA GLY A 50 -6.19 7.76 -6.93
C GLY A 50 -5.76 7.64 -5.47
N VAL A 51 -5.94 6.45 -4.90
CA VAL A 51 -5.46 6.08 -3.56
C VAL A 51 -4.48 4.93 -3.72
N ASP A 52 -3.33 5.00 -3.04
CA ASP A 52 -2.35 3.92 -2.97
C ASP A 52 -2.19 3.47 -1.51
N ILE A 53 -2.72 2.29 -1.20
CA ILE A 53 -2.76 1.73 0.15
C ILE A 53 -1.39 1.22 0.63
N HIS A 54 -0.42 0.99 -0.29
CA HIS A 54 0.84 0.35 0.02
C HIS A 54 1.98 0.79 -0.91
N THR A 55 2.77 1.77 -0.46
CA THR A 55 3.90 2.32 -1.23
C THR A 55 4.99 2.86 -0.31
N HIS A 56 6.19 2.26 -0.36
CA HIS A 56 7.34 2.72 0.44
C HIS A 56 7.95 3.99 -0.18
N ILE A 57 7.72 5.12 0.42
CA ILE A 57 8.09 6.43 -0.11
C ILE A 57 8.91 7.28 0.85
N ALA A 58 8.91 6.93 2.12
CA ALA A 58 9.54 7.70 3.20
C ALA A 58 10.12 6.77 4.26
N GLY A 59 11.08 7.26 5.00
CA GLY A 59 11.74 6.57 6.10
C GLY A 59 13.16 6.13 5.75
N SER A 60 13.86 5.64 6.77
CA SER A 60 15.27 5.26 6.68
C SER A 60 15.55 4.16 5.67
N GLU A 61 14.66 3.17 5.55
CA GLU A 61 14.77 2.10 4.55
C GLU A 61 14.78 2.66 3.13
N VAL A 62 13.87 3.59 2.83
CA VAL A 62 13.74 4.22 1.52
C VAL A 62 14.96 5.09 1.22
N ASN A 63 15.43 5.84 2.21
CA ASN A 63 16.62 6.67 2.09
C ASN A 63 17.88 5.83 1.87
N THR A 64 18.05 4.76 2.64
CA THR A 64 19.13 3.78 2.45
C THR A 64 19.06 3.14 1.07
N GLY A 65 17.87 2.80 0.59
CA GLY A 65 17.68 2.28 -0.77
C GLY A 65 18.12 3.24 -1.86
N ARG A 66 17.88 4.55 -1.69
CA ARG A 66 18.39 5.60 -2.61
C ARG A 66 19.93 5.64 -2.62
N MET A 67 20.56 5.56 -1.44
CA MET A 67 22.04 5.54 -1.33
C MET A 67 22.65 4.28 -1.91
N LEU A 68 22.05 3.12 -1.73
CA LEU A 68 22.53 1.86 -2.28
C LEU A 68 22.46 1.78 -3.80
N ARG A 69 21.64 2.64 -4.43
CA ARG A 69 21.39 2.59 -5.86
C ARG A 69 21.67 3.91 -6.57
N PRO A 70 22.92 4.40 -6.58
CA PRO A 70 23.27 5.65 -7.25
C PRO A 70 23.01 5.60 -8.76
N GLU A 71 23.07 4.42 -9.39
CA GLU A 71 22.73 4.20 -10.80
C GLU A 71 21.26 4.54 -11.15
N ASP A 72 20.39 4.63 -10.17
CA ASP A 72 18.99 5.05 -10.36
C ASP A 72 18.88 6.54 -10.70
N HIS A 73 19.89 7.31 -10.41
CA HIS A 73 19.95 8.75 -10.63
C HIS A 73 20.33 9.16 -12.05
N PHE A 74 20.68 8.23 -12.92
CA PHE A 74 21.01 8.51 -14.31
C PHE A 74 19.80 8.66 -15.25
N ARG A 75 18.59 8.40 -14.77
CA ARG A 75 17.39 8.36 -15.59
C ARG A 75 16.19 8.98 -14.88
N ASP A 76 15.19 9.32 -15.69
CA ASP A 76 13.91 9.84 -15.22
C ASP A 76 14.06 11.09 -14.31
N PHE A 77 14.74 12.10 -14.87
CA PHE A 77 14.94 13.41 -14.22
C PHE A 77 13.64 14.21 -14.20
N GLU A 78 13.44 14.95 -13.11
CA GLU A 78 12.49 16.03 -13.02
C GLU A 78 13.25 17.35 -13.15
N THR A 79 12.92 18.12 -14.16
CA THR A 79 13.52 19.44 -14.36
C THR A 79 12.84 20.47 -13.49
N LYS A 80 13.61 21.36 -12.87
CA LYS A 80 13.06 22.50 -12.13
C LYS A 80 12.22 23.39 -13.03
N THR A 81 11.06 23.81 -12.56
CA THR A 81 10.17 24.82 -13.16
C THR A 81 9.92 25.96 -12.19
N SER A 82 9.00 26.85 -12.50
CA SER A 82 8.55 27.89 -11.55
C SER A 82 7.78 27.30 -10.36
N VAL A 83 7.24 26.08 -10.48
CA VAL A 83 6.39 25.44 -9.46
C VAL A 83 6.93 24.11 -8.95
N THR A 84 7.96 23.55 -9.57
CA THR A 84 8.56 22.28 -9.16
C THR A 84 10.03 22.41 -8.87
N ARG A 85 10.52 21.61 -7.92
CA ARG A 85 11.96 21.36 -7.74
C ARG A 85 12.46 20.35 -8.77
N SER A 86 13.75 20.36 -9.02
CA SER A 86 14.42 19.26 -9.71
C SER A 86 14.45 18.02 -8.82
N GLY A 87 14.50 16.86 -9.42
CA GLY A 87 14.62 15.59 -8.73
C GLY A 87 15.05 14.47 -9.66
N VAL A 88 15.31 13.31 -9.07
CA VAL A 88 15.86 12.14 -9.78
C VAL A 88 15.29 10.85 -9.20
N GLY A 89 15.66 9.76 -9.85
CA GLY A 89 15.35 8.41 -9.43
C GLY A 89 14.26 7.76 -10.26
N ARG A 90 14.53 6.53 -10.66
CA ARG A 90 13.63 5.71 -11.46
C ARG A 90 12.86 4.71 -10.61
N SER A 91 13.57 3.83 -9.88
CA SER A 91 12.97 2.83 -9.02
C SER A 91 12.65 3.40 -7.65
N ILE A 92 13.50 4.27 -7.13
CA ILE A 92 13.27 4.97 -5.84
C ILE A 92 13.42 6.47 -6.09
N PRO A 93 12.34 7.18 -6.45
CA PRO A 93 12.41 8.62 -6.68
C PRO A 93 12.73 9.40 -5.41
N SER A 94 13.29 10.61 -5.58
CA SER A 94 13.34 11.59 -4.49
C SER A 94 11.93 11.97 -4.02
N THR A 95 11.80 12.48 -2.81
CA THR A 95 10.51 12.81 -2.16
C THR A 95 9.62 13.70 -3.04
N PHE A 96 10.14 14.84 -3.52
CA PHE A 96 9.40 15.74 -4.41
C PHE A 96 8.99 15.07 -5.72
N THR A 97 9.89 14.31 -6.33
CA THR A 97 9.62 13.58 -7.57
C THR A 97 8.51 12.56 -7.40
N THR A 98 8.46 11.90 -6.24
CA THR A 98 7.40 10.96 -5.89
C THR A 98 6.02 11.64 -5.96
N GLY A 99 5.84 12.74 -5.25
CA GLY A 99 4.59 13.49 -5.25
C GLY A 99 4.18 13.98 -6.65
N TYR A 100 5.12 14.53 -7.42
CA TYR A 100 4.83 14.98 -8.78
C TYR A 100 4.38 13.83 -9.70
N ARG A 101 5.02 12.66 -9.61
CA ARG A 101 4.68 11.49 -10.44
C ARG A 101 3.33 10.89 -10.08
N TYR A 102 2.98 10.81 -8.79
CA TYR A 102 1.65 10.40 -8.36
C TYR A 102 0.59 11.35 -8.90
N SER A 103 0.79 12.65 -8.73
CA SER A 103 -0.15 13.68 -9.21
C SER A 103 -0.34 13.62 -10.73
N ARG A 104 0.73 13.38 -11.52
CA ARG A 104 0.63 13.21 -12.98
C ARG A 104 -0.26 12.06 -13.40
N MET A 105 -0.36 11.02 -12.59
CA MET A 105 -1.21 9.85 -12.86
C MET A 105 -2.62 9.98 -12.28
N GLY A 106 -2.94 11.11 -11.63
CA GLY A 106 -4.24 11.34 -11.01
C GLY A 106 -4.39 10.73 -9.61
N TYR A 107 -3.30 10.41 -8.93
CA TYR A 107 -3.33 9.98 -7.53
C TYR A 107 -3.23 11.20 -6.60
N THR A 108 -3.99 11.16 -5.51
CA THR A 108 -4.10 12.25 -4.54
C THR A 108 -3.90 11.81 -3.09
N THR A 109 -3.79 10.50 -2.85
CA THR A 109 -3.62 9.92 -1.50
C THR A 109 -2.72 8.70 -1.56
N ILE A 110 -1.74 8.61 -0.67
CA ILE A 110 -0.76 7.50 -0.63
C ILE A 110 -0.43 7.12 0.81
N MET A 111 -0.17 5.82 1.05
CA MET A 111 0.13 5.29 2.36
C MET A 111 1.50 4.63 2.38
N ASN A 112 2.38 5.11 3.26
CA ASN A 112 3.68 4.49 3.54
C ASN A 112 3.48 3.33 4.52
N PRO A 113 3.72 2.06 4.14
CA PRO A 113 3.26 0.90 4.91
C PRO A 113 4.25 0.41 5.97
N SER A 114 5.37 1.11 6.17
CA SER A 114 6.42 0.68 7.10
C SER A 114 7.05 1.90 7.75
N MET A 115 6.89 2.00 9.06
CA MET A 115 7.46 3.05 9.88
C MET A 115 7.90 2.45 11.21
N PRO A 116 9.20 2.15 11.38
CA PRO A 116 9.71 1.81 12.69
C PRO A 116 9.38 2.95 13.68
N PRO A 117 8.80 2.67 14.86
CA PRO A 117 8.37 3.72 15.79
C PRO A 117 9.47 4.71 16.17
N LEU A 118 10.70 4.25 16.43
CA LEU A 118 11.83 5.13 16.73
C LEU A 118 12.19 6.07 15.57
N GLU A 119 11.91 5.69 14.33
CA GLU A 119 12.22 6.46 13.11
C GLU A 119 11.04 7.29 12.60
N ALA A 120 9.98 7.42 13.39
CA ALA A 120 8.79 8.15 13.00
C ALA A 120 9.06 9.61 12.65
N LYS A 121 9.92 10.30 13.39
CA LYS A 121 10.32 11.69 13.10
C LYS A 121 10.92 11.82 11.70
N HIS A 122 11.89 10.96 11.37
CA HIS A 122 12.53 10.94 10.05
C HIS A 122 11.53 10.62 8.94
N THR A 123 10.65 9.65 9.17
CA THR A 123 9.60 9.30 8.21
C THR A 123 8.70 10.51 7.92
N HIS A 124 8.25 11.24 8.95
CA HIS A 124 7.41 12.42 8.76
C HIS A 124 8.14 13.59 8.10
N GLU A 125 9.43 13.79 8.33
CA GLU A 125 10.25 14.78 7.59
C GLU A 125 10.24 14.48 6.08
N GLU A 126 10.46 13.22 5.68
CA GLU A 126 10.38 12.83 4.25
C GLU A 126 8.96 12.92 3.69
N LEU A 127 7.93 12.59 4.48
CA LEU A 127 6.53 12.80 4.08
C LEU A 127 6.20 14.29 3.88
N ASN A 128 6.73 15.19 4.70
CA ASN A 128 6.58 16.64 4.50
C ASN A 128 7.18 17.11 3.17
N ASP A 129 8.26 16.49 2.73
CA ASP A 129 8.91 16.76 1.44
C ASP A 129 8.25 16.03 0.25
N THR A 130 7.18 15.28 0.49
CA THR A 130 6.40 14.62 -0.56
C THR A 130 5.12 15.42 -0.84
N PRO A 131 5.13 16.35 -1.82
CA PRO A 131 4.01 17.24 -2.09
C PRO A 131 2.92 16.58 -2.93
N MET A 132 1.85 17.31 -3.23
CA MET A 132 0.79 17.01 -4.19
C MET A 132 -0.21 15.95 -3.76
N VAL A 133 0.01 15.24 -2.66
CA VAL A 133 -0.81 14.12 -2.18
C VAL A 133 -1.02 14.21 -0.69
N ASP A 134 -2.16 13.73 -0.19
CA ASP A 134 -2.29 13.39 1.21
C ASP A 134 -1.58 12.06 1.48
N LYS A 135 -1.03 11.93 2.66
CA LYS A 135 -0.18 10.80 3.03
C LYS A 135 -0.41 10.40 4.48
N ALA A 136 -0.07 9.15 4.77
CA ALA A 136 -0.02 8.59 6.12
C ALA A 136 1.05 7.51 6.18
N SER A 137 1.41 7.09 7.39
CA SER A 137 2.33 5.98 7.59
C SER A 137 1.81 5.00 8.64
N TYR A 138 2.20 3.73 8.52
CA TYR A 138 1.79 2.67 9.42
C TYR A 138 2.97 2.27 10.31
N PRO A 139 2.90 2.46 11.64
CA PRO A 139 3.92 1.97 12.54
C PRO A 139 3.98 0.45 12.55
N LEU A 140 5.20 -0.07 12.65
CA LEU A 140 5.46 -1.48 12.89
C LEU A 140 5.12 -1.79 14.34
N VAL A 141 4.25 -2.80 14.55
CA VAL A 141 3.70 -3.11 15.87
C VAL A 141 3.86 -4.59 16.20
N GLY A 142 4.00 -5.45 15.18
CA GLY A 142 3.87 -6.90 15.32
C GLY A 142 4.95 -7.59 16.14
N ASP A 143 6.12 -6.98 16.30
CA ASP A 143 7.27 -7.53 17.03
C ASP A 143 7.76 -6.58 18.13
N TRP A 144 6.95 -5.60 18.51
CA TRP A 144 7.23 -4.71 19.63
C TRP A 144 7.12 -5.47 20.95
N TRP A 145 8.16 -5.45 21.78
CA TRP A 145 8.28 -6.31 22.96
C TRP A 145 7.13 -6.18 23.96
N PHE A 146 6.67 -4.98 24.27
CA PHE A 146 5.51 -4.79 25.14
C PHE A 146 4.25 -5.43 24.54
N VAL A 147 4.07 -5.32 23.22
CA VAL A 147 2.93 -5.94 22.51
C VAL A 147 3.01 -7.46 22.62
N LEU A 148 4.18 -8.05 22.36
CA LEU A 148 4.39 -9.49 22.48
C LEU A 148 4.13 -9.99 23.90
N GLU A 149 4.59 -9.25 24.91
CA GLU A 149 4.42 -9.58 26.33
C GLU A 149 2.93 -9.57 26.74
N TYR A 150 2.18 -8.51 26.41
CA TYR A 150 0.75 -8.45 26.71
C TYR A 150 -0.05 -9.52 25.95
N LEU A 151 0.28 -9.76 24.68
CA LEU A 151 -0.38 -10.80 23.89
C LEU A 151 -0.12 -12.20 24.43
N ALA A 152 1.09 -12.47 24.93
CA ALA A 152 1.44 -13.75 25.56
C ALA A 152 0.67 -14.01 26.86
N GLN A 153 0.17 -12.95 27.51
CA GLN A 153 -0.65 -13.02 28.72
C GLN A 153 -2.16 -12.96 28.42
N ASP A 154 -2.56 -12.92 27.15
CA ASP A 154 -3.94 -12.65 26.70
C ASP A 154 -4.52 -11.32 27.23
N ASP A 155 -3.66 -10.37 27.59
CA ASP A 155 -4.08 -9.05 28.07
C ASP A 155 -4.28 -8.08 26.90
N PHE A 156 -5.41 -8.25 26.22
CA PHE A 156 -5.73 -7.47 25.02
C PHE A 156 -6.08 -6.01 25.32
N GLU A 157 -6.55 -5.70 26.53
CA GLU A 157 -6.91 -4.32 26.92
C GLU A 157 -5.66 -3.48 27.15
N GLU A 158 -4.69 -3.97 27.94
CA GLU A 158 -3.41 -3.26 28.12
C GLU A 158 -2.63 -3.21 26.81
N CYS A 159 -2.64 -4.28 26.02
CA CYS A 159 -2.07 -4.26 24.68
C CYS A 159 -2.71 -3.16 23.80
N ALA A 160 -4.04 -2.99 23.87
CA ALA A 160 -4.74 -1.97 23.10
C ALA A 160 -4.35 -0.55 23.54
N LYS A 161 -4.27 -0.29 24.85
CA LYS A 161 -3.80 1.00 25.38
C LYS A 161 -2.38 1.32 24.91
N HIS A 162 -1.50 0.32 24.92
CA HIS A 162 -0.14 0.46 24.45
C HIS A 162 -0.05 0.76 22.94
N VAL A 163 -0.83 0.03 22.13
CA VAL A 163 -0.93 0.28 20.68
C VAL A 163 -1.50 1.67 20.40
N ALA A 164 -2.47 2.14 21.18
CA ALA A 164 -2.98 3.51 21.08
C ALA A 164 -1.87 4.55 21.33
N TRP A 165 -1.03 4.31 22.34
CA TRP A 165 0.15 5.14 22.59
C TRP A 165 1.12 5.14 21.41
N ILE A 166 1.40 3.98 20.80
CA ILE A 166 2.24 3.90 19.59
C ILE A 166 1.64 4.76 18.48
N MET A 167 0.32 4.62 18.22
CA MET A 167 -0.37 5.39 17.17
C MET A 167 -0.25 6.91 17.42
N ASP A 168 -0.49 7.37 18.64
CA ASP A 168 -0.37 8.79 18.98
C ASP A 168 1.07 9.28 18.91
N SER A 169 1.99 8.59 19.57
CA SER A 169 3.41 9.01 19.63
C SER A 169 4.05 9.08 18.26
N THR A 170 3.76 8.12 17.37
CA THR A 170 4.33 8.05 16.02
C THR A 170 3.53 8.84 14.98
N ARG A 171 2.36 9.41 15.33
CA ARG A 171 1.39 9.96 14.36
C ARG A 171 1.05 8.93 13.29
N GLY A 172 0.80 7.70 13.72
CA GLY A 172 0.53 6.55 12.89
C GLY A 172 -0.92 6.45 12.41
N TYR A 173 -1.16 5.64 11.35
CA TYR A 173 -2.49 5.47 10.76
C TYR A 173 -3.09 4.06 10.94
N ALA A 174 -2.27 3.03 10.90
CA ALA A 174 -2.75 1.64 10.96
C ALA A 174 -1.70 0.72 11.58
N ILE A 175 -2.14 -0.41 12.13
CA ILE A 175 -1.25 -1.45 12.63
C ILE A 175 -0.58 -2.16 11.46
N LYS A 176 0.74 -2.05 11.34
CA LYS A 176 1.56 -2.84 10.43
C LYS A 176 2.18 -4.03 11.17
N VAL A 177 2.05 -5.20 10.54
CA VAL A 177 2.67 -6.44 11.01
C VAL A 177 3.52 -7.02 9.89
N VAL A 178 4.76 -7.38 10.18
CA VAL A 178 5.70 -7.96 9.22
C VAL A 178 6.26 -9.24 9.80
N ASN A 179 6.11 -10.37 9.09
CA ASN A 179 6.68 -11.67 9.46
C ASN A 179 6.54 -11.95 10.98
N PRO A 180 5.29 -11.93 11.53
CA PRO A 180 5.04 -11.93 12.97
C PRO A 180 5.83 -13.02 13.70
N GLY A 181 6.55 -12.63 14.76
CA GLY A 181 7.44 -13.48 15.52
C GLY A 181 8.75 -13.85 14.81
N GLY A 182 8.81 -13.68 13.48
CA GLY A 182 10.02 -14.02 12.70
C GLY A 182 11.11 -12.98 12.85
N LEU A 183 10.77 -11.73 13.08
CA LEU A 183 11.76 -10.67 13.30
C LEU A 183 12.45 -10.82 14.66
N GLU A 184 11.69 -11.13 15.70
CA GLU A 184 12.26 -11.44 17.02
C GLU A 184 13.16 -12.67 16.94
N ALA A 185 12.69 -13.75 16.28
CA ALA A 185 13.49 -14.95 16.06
C ALA A 185 14.80 -14.66 15.28
N TRP A 186 14.78 -13.70 14.36
CA TRP A 186 15.95 -13.30 13.58
C TRP A 186 17.07 -12.71 14.45
N GLY A 187 16.72 -11.94 15.46
CA GLY A 187 17.68 -11.44 16.45
C GLY A 187 18.50 -12.54 17.14
N PHE A 188 17.98 -13.78 17.15
CA PHE A 188 18.66 -14.97 17.69
C PHE A 188 19.16 -15.92 16.58
N GLY A 189 19.25 -15.45 15.34
CA GLY A 189 19.78 -16.23 14.20
C GLY A 189 18.79 -17.24 13.61
N HIS A 190 17.51 -17.10 13.86
CA HIS A 190 16.45 -18.00 13.41
C HIS A 190 15.37 -17.25 12.60
N ASN A 191 14.40 -17.99 12.10
CA ASN A 191 13.13 -17.48 11.58
C ASN A 191 12.04 -18.50 11.88
N VAL A 192 10.83 -18.05 12.11
CA VAL A 192 9.67 -18.92 12.23
C VAL A 192 9.36 -19.58 10.89
N LYS A 193 8.95 -20.85 10.90
CA LYS A 193 8.65 -21.67 9.72
C LYS A 193 7.16 -21.96 9.59
N SER A 194 6.43 -21.91 10.70
CA SER A 194 4.99 -22.12 10.77
C SER A 194 4.32 -21.08 11.65
N LEU A 195 3.00 -20.98 11.58
CA LEU A 195 2.23 -20.10 12.46
C LEU A 195 2.22 -20.57 13.93
N ASP A 196 2.67 -21.78 14.21
CA ASP A 196 2.62 -22.42 15.52
C ASP A 196 4.01 -22.58 16.15
N ASP A 197 5.05 -22.03 15.51
CA ASP A 197 6.39 -22.00 16.08
C ASP A 197 6.45 -21.01 17.26
N GLN A 198 7.19 -21.39 18.31
CA GLN A 198 7.39 -20.49 19.44
C GLN A 198 8.34 -19.36 19.11
N VAL A 199 7.93 -18.14 19.42
CA VAL A 199 8.78 -16.95 19.34
C VAL A 199 9.75 -16.96 20.54
N PRO A 200 11.05 -16.78 20.32
CA PRO A 200 12.02 -16.75 21.41
C PRO A 200 11.62 -15.74 22.50
N ASN A 201 11.81 -16.11 23.76
CA ASN A 201 11.62 -15.31 24.97
C ASN A 201 10.17 -14.93 25.34
N PHE A 202 9.18 -15.11 24.47
CA PHE A 202 7.81 -14.60 24.71
C PHE A 202 6.75 -15.70 24.89
N CYS A 203 7.08 -16.98 24.69
CA CYS A 203 6.09 -18.08 24.78
C CYS A 203 4.80 -17.82 23.99
N ILE A 204 4.91 -17.19 22.84
CA ILE A 204 3.82 -16.84 21.93
C ILE A 204 4.14 -17.35 20.52
N THR A 205 3.11 -17.55 19.71
CA THR A 205 3.24 -18.01 18.33
C THR A 205 2.83 -16.91 17.34
N PRO A 206 3.27 -16.95 16.06
CA PRO A 206 2.76 -16.07 15.00
C PRO A 206 1.25 -16.04 14.92
N ARG A 207 0.57 -17.17 15.10
CA ARG A 207 -0.90 -17.27 15.11
C ARG A 207 -1.51 -16.42 16.21
N GLU A 208 -0.99 -16.51 17.42
CA GLU A 208 -1.48 -15.75 18.57
C GLU A 208 -1.22 -14.26 18.40
N ILE A 209 -0.06 -13.85 17.84
CA ILE A 209 0.24 -12.45 17.52
C ILE A 209 -0.80 -11.90 16.52
N ILE A 210 -1.04 -12.60 15.42
CA ILE A 210 -2.00 -12.17 14.39
C ILE A 210 -3.41 -12.05 14.98
N ARG A 211 -3.88 -13.07 15.68
CA ARG A 211 -5.21 -13.08 16.30
C ARG A 211 -5.36 -12.01 17.37
N GLY A 212 -4.35 -11.86 18.22
CA GLY A 212 -4.33 -10.86 19.27
C GLY A 212 -4.39 -9.44 18.72
N LEU A 213 -3.59 -9.11 17.71
CA LEU A 213 -3.62 -7.80 17.07
C LEU A 213 -4.93 -7.53 16.30
N CYS A 214 -5.60 -8.56 15.76
CA CYS A 214 -6.97 -8.40 15.23
C CYS A 214 -7.97 -7.99 16.32
N LYS A 215 -7.88 -8.62 17.52
CA LYS A 215 -8.72 -8.24 18.68
C LYS A 215 -8.41 -6.82 19.16
N VAL A 216 -7.13 -6.48 19.30
CA VAL A 216 -6.66 -5.12 19.65
C VAL A 216 -7.17 -4.08 18.66
N ASN A 217 -7.07 -4.34 17.35
CA ASN A 217 -7.61 -3.46 16.31
C ASN A 217 -9.12 -3.22 16.47
N SER A 218 -9.85 -4.26 16.87
CA SER A 218 -11.30 -4.19 17.12
C SER A 218 -11.63 -3.36 18.37
N LEU A 219 -10.90 -3.57 19.48
CA LEU A 219 -11.04 -2.78 20.72
C LEU A 219 -10.78 -1.30 20.49
N LEU A 220 -9.75 -0.98 19.73
CA LEU A 220 -9.39 0.39 19.35
C LEU A 220 -10.31 0.98 18.28
N LYS A 221 -11.18 0.19 17.63
CA LYS A 221 -12.03 0.62 16.52
C LYS A 221 -11.28 1.32 15.38
N LEU A 222 -10.05 0.90 15.11
CA LEU A 222 -9.24 1.52 14.07
C LEU A 222 -9.95 1.39 12.70
N PRO A 223 -9.91 2.44 11.85
CA PRO A 223 -10.64 2.44 10.58
C PRO A 223 -10.11 1.41 9.58
N HIS A 224 -8.80 1.18 9.52
CA HIS A 224 -8.17 0.10 8.76
C HIS A 224 -7.95 -1.12 9.65
N THR A 225 -8.01 -2.30 9.06
CA THR A 225 -7.67 -3.56 9.74
C THR A 225 -6.14 -3.71 9.86
N ILE A 226 -5.65 -4.80 10.46
CA ILE A 226 -4.21 -5.06 10.47
C ILE A 226 -3.69 -5.23 9.03
N HIS A 227 -2.56 -4.59 8.74
CA HIS A 227 -1.91 -4.58 7.44
C HIS A 227 -0.73 -5.55 7.48
N LEU A 228 -0.98 -6.81 7.03
CA LEU A 228 -0.11 -7.94 7.32
C LEU A 228 0.77 -8.36 6.14
N HIS A 229 2.08 -8.38 6.35
CA HIS A 229 3.07 -9.10 5.58
C HIS A 229 3.26 -10.49 6.23
N THR A 230 2.84 -11.53 5.54
CA THR A 230 2.77 -12.90 6.09
C THR A 230 4.14 -13.52 6.32
N ASN A 231 4.21 -14.50 7.21
CA ASN A 231 5.41 -15.33 7.37
C ASN A 231 5.75 -16.07 6.06
N ASN A 232 7.00 -16.49 5.92
CA ASN A 232 7.52 -17.23 4.76
C ASN A 232 7.38 -16.48 3.42
N LEU A 233 7.37 -15.16 3.42
CA LEU A 233 7.28 -14.37 2.19
C LEU A 233 8.34 -14.82 1.19
N GLY A 234 7.95 -14.91 -0.08
CA GLY A 234 8.88 -15.18 -1.17
C GLY A 234 9.49 -16.59 -1.20
N LYS A 235 9.00 -17.54 -0.42
CA LYS A 235 9.48 -18.94 -0.41
C LYS A 235 8.55 -19.85 -1.21
N PRO A 236 9.07 -20.81 -2.01
CA PRO A 236 8.24 -21.85 -2.61
C PRO A 236 7.39 -22.57 -1.55
N GLY A 237 6.12 -22.88 -1.86
CA GLY A 237 5.18 -23.51 -0.94
C GLY A 237 4.45 -22.57 0.01
N ASN A 238 4.78 -21.29 0.07
CA ASN A 238 4.24 -20.34 1.05
C ASN A 238 2.74 -19.99 0.88
N TYR A 239 2.12 -20.38 -0.22
CA TYR A 239 0.67 -20.21 -0.39
C TYR A 239 -0.14 -20.92 0.72
N LEU A 240 0.41 -22.00 1.28
CA LEU A 240 -0.18 -22.69 2.44
C LEU A 240 -0.13 -21.81 3.69
N THR A 241 1.01 -21.19 3.97
CA THR A 241 1.15 -20.24 5.08
C THR A 241 0.16 -19.08 4.95
N ALA A 242 0.01 -18.52 3.74
CA ALA A 242 -0.96 -17.46 3.49
C ALA A 242 -2.41 -17.92 3.72
N LEU A 243 -2.78 -19.13 3.28
CA LEU A 243 -4.09 -19.72 3.53
C LEU A 243 -4.33 -19.97 5.03
N GLU A 244 -3.36 -20.51 5.74
CA GLU A 244 -3.44 -20.71 7.19
C GLU A 244 -3.58 -19.38 7.94
N THR A 245 -2.83 -18.36 7.54
CA THR A 245 -2.94 -17.01 8.09
C THR A 245 -4.36 -16.48 7.94
N MET A 246 -4.94 -16.55 6.75
CA MET A 246 -6.32 -16.11 6.52
C MET A 246 -7.35 -16.90 7.32
N LYS A 247 -7.18 -18.24 7.40
CA LYS A 247 -8.05 -19.13 8.18
C LYS A 247 -7.95 -18.88 9.68
N SER A 248 -6.78 -18.51 10.18
CA SER A 248 -6.53 -18.33 11.62
C SER A 248 -7.39 -17.24 12.27
N VAL A 249 -8.00 -16.35 11.48
CA VAL A 249 -8.84 -15.23 11.93
C VAL A 249 -10.28 -15.30 11.43
N GLU A 250 -10.69 -16.43 10.87
CA GLU A 250 -12.03 -16.60 10.28
C GLU A 250 -13.15 -16.46 11.32
N ASP A 251 -12.93 -16.99 12.52
CA ASP A 251 -13.86 -16.87 13.65
C ASP A 251 -13.99 -15.46 14.23
N LEU A 252 -13.05 -14.57 13.89
CA LEU A 252 -13.09 -13.14 14.24
C LEU A 252 -13.85 -12.29 13.21
N ALA A 253 -14.41 -12.93 12.17
CA ALA A 253 -15.11 -12.24 11.10
C ALA A 253 -16.29 -11.41 11.65
N CYS A 254 -16.36 -10.16 11.23
CA CYS A 254 -17.48 -9.26 11.54
C CYS A 254 -18.14 -8.75 10.25
N LYS A 255 -19.33 -8.14 10.37
CA LYS A 255 -20.08 -7.65 9.20
C LYS A 255 -19.58 -6.31 8.68
N ASP A 256 -18.91 -5.52 9.53
CA ASP A 256 -18.68 -4.10 9.25
C ASP A 256 -17.44 -3.86 8.40
N LYS A 257 -16.38 -4.66 8.59
CA LYS A 257 -15.13 -4.55 7.83
C LYS A 257 -14.39 -5.89 7.78
N PRO A 258 -13.46 -6.06 6.82
CA PRO A 258 -12.51 -7.18 6.87
C PRO A 258 -11.69 -7.17 8.15
N VAL A 259 -11.29 -8.35 8.61
CA VAL A 259 -10.48 -8.52 9.83
C VAL A 259 -8.99 -8.36 9.53
N ILE A 260 -8.57 -8.76 8.33
CA ILE A 260 -7.17 -8.77 7.92
C ILE A 260 -7.01 -8.26 6.49
N HIS A 261 -5.94 -7.50 6.25
CA HIS A 261 -5.47 -7.13 4.92
C HIS A 261 -4.11 -7.78 4.66
N VAL A 262 -4.07 -8.75 3.75
CA VAL A 262 -2.83 -9.43 3.36
C VAL A 262 -2.16 -8.64 2.23
N THR A 263 -0.98 -8.08 2.52
CA THR A 263 -0.28 -7.18 1.60
C THR A 263 0.49 -7.94 0.53
N HIS A 264 0.71 -7.29 -0.62
CA HIS A 264 1.55 -7.79 -1.73
C HIS A 264 1.43 -9.31 -1.91
N CYS A 265 0.19 -9.80 -1.92
CA CYS A 265 -0.16 -11.23 -1.82
C CYS A 265 0.49 -12.10 -2.89
N GLN A 266 0.93 -11.53 -4.03
CA GLN A 266 1.65 -12.31 -5.03
C GLN A 266 2.94 -12.94 -4.49
N PHE A 267 3.61 -12.33 -3.50
CA PHE A 267 4.81 -12.89 -2.88
C PHE A 267 4.50 -13.98 -1.84
N SER A 268 3.23 -14.12 -1.47
CA SER A 268 2.71 -15.15 -0.54
C SER A 268 1.87 -16.22 -1.28
N ALA A 269 1.98 -16.30 -2.60
CA ALA A 269 1.17 -17.20 -3.44
C ALA A 269 2.01 -18.13 -4.31
N PHE A 270 3.11 -18.63 -3.76
CA PHE A 270 4.02 -19.54 -4.45
C PHE A 270 3.70 -20.98 -4.11
N LYS A 271 3.46 -21.82 -5.13
CA LYS A 271 3.43 -23.28 -5.06
C LYS A 271 4.77 -23.86 -5.47
N GLY A 272 4.92 -25.17 -5.27
CA GLY A 272 6.14 -25.94 -5.55
C GLY A 272 7.01 -26.07 -4.31
N ASP A 273 7.91 -27.05 -4.34
CA ASP A 273 8.78 -27.39 -3.22
C ASP A 273 10.11 -26.61 -3.25
N ASP A 274 10.50 -26.15 -4.43
CA ASP A 274 11.72 -25.37 -4.66
C ASP A 274 11.58 -24.37 -5.82
N TRP A 275 12.64 -23.60 -6.08
CA TRP A 275 12.65 -22.61 -7.17
C TRP A 275 12.59 -23.23 -8.58
N ARG A 276 12.86 -24.54 -8.72
CA ARG A 276 12.79 -25.24 -10.01
C ARG A 276 11.37 -25.72 -10.28
N THR A 277 10.61 -26.01 -9.23
CA THR A 277 9.23 -26.47 -9.29
C THR A 277 8.21 -25.37 -9.01
N LEU A 278 8.67 -24.11 -8.93
CA LEU A 278 7.82 -22.96 -8.63
C LEU A 278 6.61 -22.89 -9.58
N GLU A 279 5.43 -22.75 -8.97
CA GLU A 279 4.13 -22.63 -9.64
C GLU A 279 3.28 -21.53 -8.98
N SER A 280 2.17 -21.18 -9.64
CA SER A 280 1.20 -20.22 -9.11
C SER A 280 0.26 -20.87 -8.10
N GLY A 281 0.16 -20.29 -6.90
CA GLY A 281 -0.85 -20.58 -5.89
C GLY A 281 -2.08 -19.66 -5.96
N ALA A 282 -2.16 -18.81 -6.98
CA ALA A 282 -3.20 -17.80 -7.11
C ALA A 282 -4.62 -18.37 -7.13
N GLU A 283 -4.82 -19.54 -7.72
CA GLU A 283 -6.14 -20.18 -7.79
C GLU A 283 -6.65 -20.60 -6.42
N ASP A 284 -5.78 -21.17 -5.57
CA ASP A 284 -6.18 -21.62 -4.24
C ASP A 284 -6.50 -20.44 -3.32
N ILE A 285 -5.66 -19.41 -3.35
CA ILE A 285 -5.90 -18.17 -2.61
C ILE A 285 -7.18 -17.48 -3.12
N ALA A 286 -7.37 -17.36 -4.43
CA ALA A 286 -8.56 -16.74 -4.99
C ALA A 286 -9.84 -17.53 -4.64
N ARG A 287 -9.77 -18.85 -4.61
CA ARG A 287 -10.90 -19.71 -4.20
C ARG A 287 -11.29 -19.40 -2.75
N TYR A 288 -10.32 -19.32 -1.84
CA TYR A 288 -10.56 -18.98 -0.45
C TYR A 288 -11.15 -17.58 -0.31
N VAL A 289 -10.52 -16.56 -0.87
CA VAL A 289 -10.95 -15.16 -0.78
C VAL A 289 -12.34 -14.93 -1.38
N ASN A 290 -12.67 -15.63 -2.48
CA ASN A 290 -14.01 -15.55 -3.07
C ASN A 290 -15.11 -16.09 -2.14
N ALA A 291 -14.78 -17.06 -1.28
CA ALA A 291 -15.73 -17.69 -0.36
C ALA A 291 -15.87 -16.92 0.97
N HIS A 292 -14.91 -16.07 1.35
CA HIS A 292 -14.83 -15.44 2.68
C HIS A 292 -14.80 -13.92 2.59
N SER A 293 -15.51 -13.22 3.49
CA SER A 293 -15.62 -11.75 3.49
C SER A 293 -14.62 -11.04 4.41
N HIS A 294 -13.95 -11.76 5.30
CA HIS A 294 -13.08 -11.21 6.33
C HIS A 294 -11.68 -10.81 5.85
N VAL A 295 -11.35 -11.04 4.58
CA VAL A 295 -10.02 -10.79 4.01
C VAL A 295 -10.08 -9.82 2.85
N THR A 296 -9.15 -8.86 2.83
CA THR A 296 -8.78 -8.08 1.64
C THR A 296 -7.30 -8.24 1.33
N LEU A 297 -6.92 -7.99 0.09
CA LEU A 297 -5.56 -8.15 -0.41
C LEU A 297 -5.11 -6.92 -1.19
N ASP A 298 -3.80 -6.74 -1.32
CA ASP A 298 -3.25 -5.98 -2.44
C ASP A 298 -2.31 -6.84 -3.30
N MET A 299 -2.15 -6.43 -4.54
CA MET A 299 -1.46 -7.26 -5.54
C MET A 299 0.03 -7.39 -5.30
N GLY A 300 0.72 -6.28 -5.04
CA GLY A 300 2.17 -6.22 -5.08
C GLY A 300 2.76 -6.57 -6.46
N GLN A 301 2.17 -6.08 -7.56
CA GLN A 301 2.43 -6.56 -8.93
C GLN A 301 3.87 -6.34 -9.41
N ILE A 302 4.57 -7.42 -9.71
CA ILE A 302 5.91 -7.39 -10.32
C ILE A 302 5.91 -6.72 -11.70
N ILE A 303 6.94 -5.90 -11.90
CA ILE A 303 7.25 -5.26 -13.17
C ILE A 303 8.67 -5.66 -13.60
N PHE A 304 8.82 -6.12 -14.83
CA PHE A 304 10.15 -6.45 -15.37
C PHE A 304 10.99 -5.20 -15.60
N THR A 305 11.67 -4.75 -14.58
CA THR A 305 12.51 -3.56 -14.53
C THR A 305 13.51 -3.64 -13.38
N ASP A 306 14.36 -2.65 -13.28
CA ASP A 306 15.16 -2.40 -12.08
C ASP A 306 14.24 -1.98 -10.94
N THR A 307 14.54 -2.48 -9.74
CA THR A 307 13.84 -2.18 -8.51
C THR A 307 14.81 -2.25 -7.32
N THR A 308 14.33 -2.01 -6.14
CA THR A 308 15.04 -2.24 -4.88
C THR A 308 14.05 -2.84 -3.91
N THR A 309 14.35 -4.02 -3.40
CA THR A 309 13.55 -4.62 -2.35
C THR A 309 13.98 -4.04 -1.02
N MET A 310 13.01 -3.67 -0.21
CA MET A 310 13.19 -3.14 1.14
C MET A 310 12.01 -3.57 2.00
N THR A 311 12.28 -4.28 3.07
CA THR A 311 11.25 -4.71 4.00
C THR A 311 11.83 -4.78 5.40
N ALA A 312 10.98 -4.65 6.41
CA ALA A 312 11.32 -5.00 7.77
C ALA A 312 11.51 -6.53 7.96
N ASP A 313 11.28 -7.36 6.94
CA ASP A 313 11.58 -8.80 6.97
C ASP A 313 13.07 -9.04 6.68
N GLY A 314 13.91 -8.87 7.68
CA GLY A 314 15.35 -9.11 7.61
C GLY A 314 15.71 -10.51 7.09
N PRO A 315 15.10 -11.61 7.60
CA PRO A 315 15.31 -12.96 7.09
C PRO A 315 15.07 -13.10 5.58
N PHE A 316 13.96 -12.54 5.07
CA PHE A 316 13.66 -12.57 3.63
C PHE A 316 14.72 -11.83 2.81
N GLN A 317 15.16 -10.67 3.25
CA GLN A 317 16.15 -9.87 2.54
C GLN A 317 17.53 -10.55 2.55
N TYR A 318 17.90 -11.19 3.65
CA TYR A 318 19.14 -11.97 3.74
C TYR A 318 19.10 -13.19 2.81
N ASP A 319 17.99 -13.93 2.79
CA ASP A 319 17.80 -15.04 1.85
C ASP A 319 17.92 -14.56 0.40
N LEU A 320 17.33 -13.41 0.07
CA LEU A 320 17.42 -12.83 -1.27
C LEU A 320 18.86 -12.44 -1.65
N TYR A 321 19.60 -11.87 -0.69
CA TYR A 321 21.04 -11.63 -0.85
C TYR A 321 21.79 -12.93 -1.14
N GLY A 322 21.58 -13.96 -0.34
CA GLY A 322 22.22 -15.27 -0.50
C GLY A 322 21.92 -15.92 -1.86
N LEU A 323 20.67 -15.81 -2.34
CA LEU A 323 20.26 -16.35 -3.64
C LEU A 323 20.81 -15.58 -4.85
N THR A 324 21.05 -14.29 -4.71
CA THR A 324 21.35 -13.42 -5.86
C THR A 324 22.77 -12.90 -5.92
N GLY A 325 23.46 -12.85 -4.78
CA GLY A 325 24.77 -12.21 -4.64
C GLY A 325 24.75 -10.70 -4.89
N ASN A 326 23.57 -10.06 -4.87
CA ASN A 326 23.47 -8.61 -5.01
C ASN A 326 23.98 -7.93 -3.74
N LYS A 327 24.42 -6.66 -3.85
CA LYS A 327 24.74 -5.87 -2.66
C LYS A 327 23.52 -5.74 -1.77
N TRP A 328 23.72 -5.69 -0.46
CA TRP A 328 22.64 -5.51 0.50
C TRP A 328 23.10 -4.71 1.71
N VAL A 329 22.14 -4.18 2.46
CA VAL A 329 22.33 -3.60 3.78
C VAL A 329 21.30 -4.22 4.71
N ASN A 330 21.74 -4.64 5.88
CA ASN A 330 20.86 -4.86 7.01
C ASN A 330 20.69 -3.53 7.75
N HIS A 331 19.48 -3.25 8.15
CA HIS A 331 19.14 -2.10 8.96
C HIS A 331 18.48 -2.61 10.22
N ASP A 332 19.10 -2.33 11.35
CA ASP A 332 18.68 -2.81 12.65
C ASP A 332 18.87 -1.70 13.67
N VAL A 333 17.83 -1.39 14.40
CA VAL A 333 17.81 -0.38 15.45
C VAL A 333 17.32 -1.06 16.72
N GLU A 334 17.97 -0.80 17.86
CA GLU A 334 17.54 -1.29 19.15
C GLU A 334 16.05 -1.05 19.35
N THR A 335 15.29 -2.04 19.81
CA THR A 335 13.85 -2.02 20.03
C THR A 335 12.99 -2.12 18.79
N GLU A 336 13.58 -1.99 17.62
CA GLU A 336 12.88 -2.05 16.34
C GLU A 336 13.23 -3.33 15.60
N THR A 337 12.45 -3.61 14.58
CA THR A 337 12.68 -4.77 13.74
C THR A 337 13.83 -4.54 12.78
N SER A 338 14.61 -5.58 12.52
CA SER A 338 15.61 -5.48 11.47
C SER A 338 14.96 -5.36 10.09
N ALA A 339 15.58 -4.55 9.24
CA ALA A 339 15.16 -4.37 7.86
C ALA A 339 16.31 -4.68 6.91
N GLY A 340 16.00 -5.17 5.74
CA GLY A 340 16.99 -5.42 4.71
C GLY A 340 16.67 -4.70 3.42
N ILE A 341 17.70 -4.23 2.73
CA ILE A 341 17.59 -3.54 1.45
C ILE A 341 18.48 -4.21 0.42
N VAL A 342 17.90 -4.66 -0.70
CA VAL A 342 18.60 -5.35 -1.79
C VAL A 342 18.23 -4.71 -3.13
N PRO A 343 19.14 -4.00 -3.81
CA PRO A 343 18.96 -3.61 -5.21
C PRO A 343 18.72 -4.83 -6.09
N PHE A 344 17.64 -4.83 -6.85
CA PHE A 344 17.16 -6.00 -7.56
C PHE A 344 16.71 -5.69 -8.99
N ARG A 345 16.56 -6.71 -9.83
CA ARG A 345 16.03 -6.58 -11.18
C ARG A 345 15.20 -7.78 -11.58
N TYR A 346 13.93 -7.56 -11.86
CA TYR A 346 13.07 -8.59 -12.45
C TYR A 346 13.30 -8.72 -13.96
N ARG A 347 13.58 -9.96 -14.41
CA ARG A 347 13.94 -10.28 -15.80
C ARG A 347 12.89 -11.18 -16.44
N ARG A 348 12.38 -10.78 -17.62
CA ARG A 348 11.34 -11.55 -18.34
C ARG A 348 11.73 -12.99 -18.69
N LYS A 349 13.02 -13.23 -18.94
CA LYS A 349 13.54 -14.55 -19.33
C LYS A 349 13.88 -15.44 -18.14
N SER A 350 13.87 -14.93 -16.92
CA SER A 350 13.93 -15.74 -15.71
C SER A 350 12.62 -16.50 -15.56
N PHE A 351 12.71 -17.82 -15.32
CA PHE A 351 11.55 -18.65 -15.03
C PHE A 351 10.83 -18.16 -13.78
N VAL A 352 11.55 -18.01 -12.67
CA VAL A 352 11.01 -17.57 -11.38
C VAL A 352 10.29 -16.23 -11.50
N HIS A 353 10.97 -15.20 -12.06
CA HIS A 353 10.38 -13.87 -12.19
C HIS A 353 9.14 -13.84 -13.10
N ALA A 354 9.10 -14.73 -14.11
CA ALA A 354 7.95 -14.82 -15.00
C ALA A 354 6.75 -15.49 -14.34
N VAL A 355 6.96 -16.51 -13.51
CA VAL A 355 5.90 -17.11 -12.66
C VAL A 355 5.38 -16.08 -11.68
N GLN A 356 6.26 -15.42 -10.94
CA GLN A 356 5.90 -14.36 -9.99
C GLN A 356 5.08 -13.25 -10.65
N TRP A 357 5.47 -12.80 -11.85
CA TRP A 357 4.70 -11.80 -12.61
C TRP A 357 3.28 -12.27 -12.96
N SER A 358 3.10 -13.54 -13.28
CA SER A 358 1.79 -14.11 -13.59
C SER A 358 0.88 -14.11 -12.38
N ILE A 359 1.38 -14.49 -11.22
CA ILE A 359 0.63 -14.66 -9.96
C ILE A 359 -0.18 -13.41 -9.61
N GLY A 360 0.44 -12.23 -9.63
CA GLY A 360 -0.27 -11.00 -9.27
C GLY A 360 -1.46 -10.69 -10.19
N LEU A 361 -1.31 -10.90 -11.50
CA LEU A 361 -2.40 -10.73 -12.46
C LEU A 361 -3.46 -11.84 -12.32
N GLU A 362 -3.05 -13.07 -12.06
CA GLU A 362 -3.96 -14.18 -11.81
C GLU A 362 -4.82 -13.95 -10.58
N LEU A 363 -4.24 -13.53 -9.45
CA LEU A 363 -4.99 -13.13 -8.26
C LEU A 363 -6.02 -12.05 -8.57
N ALA A 364 -5.60 -10.97 -9.25
CA ALA A 364 -6.47 -9.83 -9.55
C ALA A 364 -7.64 -10.18 -10.47
N LEU A 365 -7.48 -11.20 -11.32
CA LEU A 365 -8.49 -11.63 -12.29
C LEU A 365 -9.34 -12.80 -11.79
N LEU A 366 -8.82 -13.67 -10.92
CA LEU A 366 -9.53 -14.83 -10.36
C LEU A 366 -10.38 -14.44 -9.14
N ILE A 367 -9.99 -13.40 -8.39
CA ILE A 367 -10.81 -12.85 -7.32
C ILE A 367 -11.96 -12.05 -7.96
N LYS A 368 -13.19 -12.57 -7.81
CA LYS A 368 -14.38 -12.07 -8.52
C LYS A 368 -14.82 -10.70 -8.05
N ASP A 369 -14.79 -10.49 -6.73
CA ASP A 369 -15.18 -9.22 -6.12
C ASP A 369 -14.02 -8.21 -6.19
N PRO A 370 -14.14 -7.11 -6.98
CA PRO A 370 -13.08 -6.13 -7.11
C PRO A 370 -12.77 -5.36 -5.82
N TRP A 371 -13.67 -5.39 -4.83
CA TRP A 371 -13.50 -4.75 -3.53
C TRP A 371 -12.57 -5.53 -2.58
N LYS A 372 -12.14 -6.75 -2.97
CA LYS A 372 -11.31 -7.61 -2.14
C LYS A 372 -9.83 -7.62 -2.52
N ILE A 373 -9.45 -7.05 -3.66
CA ILE A 373 -8.04 -7.01 -4.08
C ILE A 373 -7.72 -5.69 -4.79
N PHE A 374 -6.66 -5.02 -4.35
CA PHE A 374 -6.29 -3.69 -4.79
C PHE A 374 -5.01 -3.68 -5.64
N LEU A 375 -4.90 -2.69 -6.52
CA LEU A 375 -3.73 -2.51 -7.37
C LEU A 375 -2.63 -1.81 -6.58
N THR A 376 -1.52 -2.49 -6.39
CA THR A 376 -0.26 -1.96 -5.88
C THR A 376 0.92 -2.57 -6.64
N THR A 377 2.10 -2.03 -6.47
CA THR A 377 3.37 -2.67 -6.83
C THR A 377 4.24 -2.89 -5.61
N ASP A 378 3.69 -2.66 -4.41
CA ASP A 378 4.54 -2.66 -3.21
C ASP A 378 5.81 -1.83 -3.49
N HIS A 379 5.59 -0.61 -4.01
CA HIS A 379 6.69 0.24 -4.46
C HIS A 379 7.74 0.44 -3.36
N PRO A 380 9.03 0.22 -3.63
CA PRO A 380 9.62 -0.17 -4.90
C PRO A 380 9.81 -1.68 -5.08
N ASN A 381 9.39 -2.53 -4.14
CA ASN A 381 9.73 -3.96 -4.04
C ASN A 381 9.45 -4.75 -5.33
N ALA A 382 8.24 -4.73 -5.83
CA ALA A 382 7.85 -5.42 -7.06
C ALA A 382 8.04 -4.56 -8.33
N GLY A 383 8.16 -3.25 -8.14
CA GLY A 383 8.39 -2.28 -9.21
C GLY A 383 7.93 -0.87 -8.86
N PRO A 384 8.31 0.12 -9.68
CA PRO A 384 7.92 1.50 -9.44
C PRO A 384 6.41 1.71 -9.66
N PHE A 385 5.76 2.50 -8.80
CA PHE A 385 4.35 2.88 -8.93
C PHE A 385 4.02 3.51 -10.28
N THR A 386 4.98 4.13 -10.94
CA THR A 386 4.81 4.68 -12.31
C THR A 386 4.44 3.62 -13.35
N ALA A 387 4.45 2.34 -12.99
CA ALA A 387 3.99 1.23 -13.81
C ALA A 387 2.47 0.96 -13.72
N TYR A 388 1.71 1.60 -12.82
CA TYR A 388 0.27 1.40 -12.66
C TYR A 388 -0.51 1.47 -13.97
N PRO A 389 -0.27 2.43 -14.87
CA PRO A 389 -0.96 2.48 -16.17
C PRO A 389 -0.73 1.25 -17.05
N LYS A 390 0.39 0.58 -16.88
CA LYS A 390 0.69 -0.67 -17.58
C LYS A 390 -0.05 -1.86 -16.97
N ILE A 391 -0.17 -1.89 -15.64
CA ILE A 391 -0.93 -2.92 -14.93
C ILE A 391 -2.41 -2.77 -15.27
N ILE A 392 -2.95 -1.56 -15.23
CA ILE A 392 -4.33 -1.26 -15.66
C ILE A 392 -4.58 -1.80 -17.07
N ALA A 393 -3.67 -1.57 -18.02
CA ALA A 393 -3.80 -2.10 -19.37
C ALA A 393 -3.79 -3.63 -19.41
N TRP A 394 -3.03 -4.31 -18.55
CA TRP A 394 -3.05 -5.78 -18.44
C TRP A 394 -4.36 -6.29 -17.84
N LEU A 395 -4.91 -5.61 -16.85
CA LEU A 395 -6.18 -5.98 -16.22
C LEU A 395 -7.37 -5.79 -17.16
N MET A 396 -7.35 -4.75 -18.00
CA MET A 396 -8.43 -4.40 -18.92
C MET A 396 -8.33 -5.05 -20.31
N SER A 397 -7.22 -5.78 -20.61
CA SER A 397 -7.02 -6.33 -21.96
C SER A 397 -6.26 -7.64 -21.94
N LYS A 398 -6.93 -8.71 -22.36
CA LYS A 398 -6.31 -10.01 -22.63
C LYS A 398 -5.21 -9.88 -23.69
N LYS A 399 -5.46 -9.11 -24.75
CA LYS A 399 -4.47 -8.80 -25.80
C LYS A 399 -3.18 -8.18 -25.25
N ALA A 400 -3.29 -7.30 -24.24
CA ALA A 400 -2.12 -6.71 -23.59
C ALA A 400 -1.34 -7.76 -22.75
N ARG A 401 -2.06 -8.67 -22.07
CA ARG A 401 -1.44 -9.80 -21.35
C ARG A 401 -0.70 -10.72 -22.31
N GLU A 402 -1.37 -11.17 -23.38
CA GLU A 402 -0.79 -12.04 -24.41
C GLU A 402 0.47 -11.44 -25.05
N ALA A 403 0.43 -10.13 -25.36
CA ALA A 403 1.60 -9.44 -25.90
C ALA A 403 2.80 -9.44 -24.92
N SER A 404 2.54 -9.47 -23.62
CA SER A 404 3.57 -9.61 -22.58
C SER A 404 4.01 -11.06 -22.42
N MET A 405 3.09 -12.01 -22.42
CA MET A 405 3.35 -13.45 -22.30
C MET A 405 4.22 -14.00 -23.43
N LYS A 406 4.10 -13.48 -24.64
CA LYS A 406 4.97 -13.84 -25.77
C LYS A 406 6.45 -13.53 -25.51
N ARG A 407 6.77 -12.67 -24.54
CA ARG A 407 8.11 -12.17 -24.24
C ARG A 407 8.75 -12.78 -22.99
N ILE A 408 7.98 -13.47 -22.16
CA ILE A 408 8.47 -14.10 -20.93
C ILE A 408 9.16 -15.44 -21.21
N ASN A 409 9.63 -16.09 -20.15
CA ASN A 409 10.17 -17.46 -20.19
C ASN A 409 9.10 -18.44 -20.72
N PRO A 410 9.42 -19.30 -21.71
CA PRO A 410 8.45 -20.22 -22.32
C PRO A 410 7.82 -21.20 -21.31
N ARG A 411 8.62 -21.74 -20.39
CA ARG A 411 8.12 -22.68 -19.36
C ARG A 411 7.10 -21.98 -18.44
N ALA A 412 7.43 -20.81 -17.91
CA ALA A 412 6.52 -20.03 -17.09
C ALA A 412 5.23 -19.66 -17.85
N ARG A 413 5.34 -19.32 -19.14
CA ARG A 413 4.18 -19.05 -19.98
C ARG A 413 3.24 -20.25 -20.11
N ASN A 414 3.79 -21.46 -20.25
CA ASN A 414 2.99 -22.68 -20.41
C ASN A 414 2.31 -23.10 -19.11
N GLN A 415 2.85 -22.73 -17.95
CA GLN A 415 2.29 -22.99 -16.63
C GLN A 415 1.28 -21.93 -16.18
N SER A 416 1.34 -20.71 -16.74
CA SER A 416 0.50 -19.58 -16.32
C SER A 416 -0.96 -19.77 -16.72
N LEU A 417 -1.87 -19.48 -15.81
CA LEU A 417 -3.32 -19.47 -16.03
C LEU A 417 -3.78 -18.28 -16.89
N LEU A 418 -2.94 -17.25 -17.08
CA LEU A 418 -3.31 -16.02 -17.80
C LEU A 418 -3.79 -16.26 -19.25
N SER A 419 -3.35 -17.35 -19.90
CA SER A 419 -3.80 -17.70 -21.25
C SER A 419 -5.26 -18.17 -21.29
N SER A 420 -5.75 -18.81 -20.22
CA SER A 420 -7.12 -19.30 -20.09
C SER A 420 -8.08 -18.31 -19.45
N ILE A 421 -7.56 -17.25 -18.80
CA ILE A 421 -8.40 -16.24 -18.15
C ILE A 421 -8.91 -15.25 -19.18
N GLU A 422 -10.22 -15.33 -19.48
CA GLU A 422 -10.91 -14.43 -20.43
C GLU A 422 -11.28 -13.08 -19.78
N ARG A 423 -11.39 -13.02 -18.45
CA ARG A 423 -11.82 -11.82 -17.73
C ARG A 423 -10.97 -10.59 -18.08
N GLU A 424 -11.65 -9.51 -18.39
CA GLU A 424 -11.11 -8.16 -18.57
C GLU A 424 -11.90 -7.22 -17.67
N LEU A 425 -11.20 -6.32 -16.96
CA LEU A 425 -11.84 -5.41 -16.03
C LEU A 425 -12.39 -4.18 -16.76
N SER A 426 -13.53 -3.70 -16.31
CA SER A 426 -14.14 -2.43 -16.76
C SER A 426 -13.44 -1.21 -16.13
N PHE A 427 -13.74 0.00 -16.62
CA PHE A 427 -13.31 1.25 -15.97
C PHE A 427 -13.87 1.39 -14.55
N TYR A 428 -15.06 0.87 -14.31
CA TYR A 428 -15.68 0.83 -12.99
C TYR A 428 -14.88 -0.04 -12.01
N GLU A 429 -14.51 -1.26 -12.42
CA GLU A 429 -13.67 -2.14 -11.60
C GLU A 429 -12.26 -1.56 -11.38
N ILE A 430 -11.70 -0.86 -12.36
CA ILE A 430 -10.43 -0.13 -12.18
C ILE A 430 -10.59 1.02 -11.17
N ALA A 431 -11.71 1.75 -11.19
CA ALA A 431 -11.99 2.77 -10.20
C ALA A 431 -12.11 2.18 -8.78
N ILE A 432 -12.66 0.97 -8.63
CA ILE A 432 -12.66 0.25 -7.34
C ILE A 432 -11.22 -0.07 -6.92
N LYS A 433 -10.46 -0.77 -7.76
CA LYS A 433 -9.13 -1.29 -7.40
C LYS A 433 -8.07 -0.22 -7.14
N THR A 434 -8.25 0.98 -7.64
CA THR A 434 -7.25 2.06 -7.58
C THR A 434 -7.70 3.28 -6.78
N ARG A 435 -8.95 3.31 -6.28
CA ARG A 435 -9.53 4.47 -5.57
C ARG A 435 -10.52 4.04 -4.49
N ALA A 436 -11.75 3.74 -4.92
CA ALA A 436 -12.88 3.50 -4.04
C ALA A 436 -12.66 2.35 -3.05
N GLY A 437 -12.15 1.22 -3.52
CA GLY A 437 -11.89 0.04 -2.71
C GLY A 437 -10.78 0.28 -1.69
N GLN A 438 -9.70 0.92 -2.10
CA GLN A 438 -8.58 1.25 -1.21
C GLN A 438 -9.00 2.28 -0.16
N ALA A 439 -9.73 3.33 -0.54
CA ALA A 439 -10.26 4.31 0.41
C ALA A 439 -11.21 3.67 1.42
N LYS A 440 -12.11 2.78 0.95
CA LYS A 440 -13.03 2.02 1.82
C LYS A 440 -12.27 1.12 2.79
N ALA A 441 -11.27 0.37 2.32
CA ALA A 441 -10.46 -0.51 3.16
C ALA A 441 -9.67 0.26 4.22
N LEU A 442 -9.25 1.48 3.91
CA LEU A 442 -8.58 2.39 4.83
C LEU A 442 -9.55 3.11 5.79
N GLY A 443 -10.85 3.04 5.56
CA GLY A 443 -11.84 3.79 6.34
C GLY A 443 -11.85 5.30 6.08
N LEU A 444 -11.33 5.75 4.92
CA LEU A 444 -11.30 7.16 4.52
C LEU A 444 -12.68 7.63 4.05
N LYS A 445 -13.41 8.33 4.91
CA LYS A 445 -14.80 8.73 4.67
C LYS A 445 -14.96 9.77 3.56
N ASN A 446 -13.98 10.66 3.37
CA ASN A 446 -14.07 11.79 2.45
C ASN A 446 -13.24 11.60 1.17
N LYS A 447 -12.70 10.41 0.92
CA LYS A 447 -11.85 10.09 -0.22
C LYS A 447 -12.33 8.85 -0.99
N GLY A 448 -11.87 8.72 -2.23
CA GLY A 448 -12.23 7.60 -3.09
C GLY A 448 -13.64 7.67 -3.67
N HIS A 449 -14.34 8.80 -3.50
CA HIS A 449 -15.65 9.08 -4.07
C HIS A 449 -15.83 10.57 -4.42
N LEU A 450 -16.90 10.89 -5.19
CA LEU A 450 -17.24 12.21 -5.65
C LEU A 450 -18.62 12.69 -5.14
N GLY A 451 -19.13 12.04 -4.10
CA GLY A 451 -20.37 12.44 -3.43
C GLY A 451 -20.22 13.79 -2.70
N VAL A 452 -21.34 14.46 -2.46
CA VAL A 452 -21.38 15.75 -1.74
C VAL A 452 -20.71 15.60 -0.37
N GLY A 453 -19.84 16.54 -0.02
CA GLY A 453 -19.04 16.55 1.21
C GLY A 453 -17.68 15.87 1.08
N ALA A 454 -17.43 15.09 0.02
CA ALA A 454 -16.11 14.53 -0.24
C ALA A 454 -15.06 15.62 -0.51
N ASP A 455 -13.81 15.29 -0.28
CA ASP A 455 -12.70 16.12 -0.73
C ASP A 455 -12.74 16.25 -2.26
N ALA A 456 -12.53 17.45 -2.78
CA ALA A 456 -12.47 17.67 -4.21
C ALA A 456 -11.13 17.18 -4.80
N ASP A 457 -10.90 15.89 -4.65
CA ASP A 457 -9.75 15.13 -5.16
C ASP A 457 -10.22 14.35 -6.40
N ILE A 458 -9.84 14.80 -7.61
CA ILE A 458 -10.42 14.31 -8.87
C ILE A 458 -9.31 14.02 -9.88
N ALA A 459 -9.46 12.93 -10.61
CA ALA A 459 -8.63 12.58 -11.77
C ALA A 459 -9.47 12.53 -13.05
N VAL A 460 -9.01 13.22 -14.09
CA VAL A 460 -9.65 13.23 -15.41
C VAL A 460 -8.71 12.61 -16.43
N TYR A 461 -9.21 11.66 -17.21
CA TYR A 461 -8.41 10.94 -18.20
C TYR A 461 -8.96 11.15 -19.61
N ASP A 462 -8.08 11.51 -20.55
CA ASP A 462 -8.40 11.70 -21.97
C ASP A 462 -8.66 10.35 -22.65
N VAL A 463 -9.79 9.75 -22.30
CA VAL A 463 -10.35 8.52 -22.88
C VAL A 463 -11.85 8.65 -22.97
N ASN A 464 -12.38 8.57 -24.19
CA ASN A 464 -13.82 8.49 -24.40
C ASN A 464 -14.28 7.02 -24.29
N PRO A 465 -15.04 6.63 -23.24
CA PRO A 465 -15.43 5.25 -23.02
C PRO A 465 -16.42 4.73 -24.08
N GLU A 466 -17.19 5.59 -24.72
CA GLU A 466 -18.10 5.22 -25.82
C GLU A 466 -17.33 4.87 -27.11
N LYS A 467 -16.10 5.40 -27.30
CA LYS A 467 -15.29 5.25 -28.52
C LYS A 467 -14.07 4.38 -28.33
N THR A 468 -13.76 4.01 -27.07
CA THR A 468 -12.54 3.29 -26.71
C THR A 468 -12.89 1.99 -26.04
N ASP A 469 -12.85 0.90 -26.79
CA ASP A 469 -12.84 -0.45 -26.25
C ASP A 469 -11.47 -0.73 -25.61
N PRO A 470 -11.37 -0.84 -24.27
CA PRO A 470 -10.10 -1.05 -23.58
C PRO A 470 -9.42 -2.36 -23.98
N SER A 471 -10.20 -3.41 -24.29
CA SER A 471 -9.67 -4.71 -24.68
C SER A 471 -8.81 -4.64 -25.95
N ARG A 472 -9.21 -3.78 -26.88
CA ARG A 472 -8.53 -3.57 -28.16
C ARG A 472 -7.56 -2.40 -28.15
N LYS A 473 -7.96 -1.28 -27.52
CA LYS A 473 -7.22 -0.01 -27.50
C LYS A 473 -6.43 0.20 -26.19
N TYR A 474 -5.94 -0.88 -25.57
CA TYR A 474 -5.22 -0.82 -24.30
C TYR A 474 -4.02 0.14 -24.27
N ARG A 475 -3.41 0.45 -25.44
CA ARG A 475 -2.32 1.43 -25.52
C ARG A 475 -2.80 2.85 -25.26
N SER A 476 -4.00 3.20 -25.77
CA SER A 476 -4.63 4.49 -25.51
C SER A 476 -5.01 4.64 -24.05
N VAL A 477 -5.60 3.59 -23.45
CA VAL A 477 -5.89 3.54 -22.00
C VAL A 477 -4.60 3.75 -21.20
N ARG A 478 -3.56 2.99 -21.49
CA ARG A 478 -2.27 3.13 -20.82
C ARG A 478 -1.68 4.53 -20.94
N LYS A 479 -1.82 5.19 -22.12
CA LYS A 479 -1.34 6.56 -22.34
C LYS A 479 -2.10 7.55 -21.47
N ALA A 480 -3.42 7.45 -21.41
CA ALA A 480 -4.27 8.35 -20.64
C ALA A 480 -4.02 8.23 -19.12
N PHE A 481 -3.96 7.01 -18.58
CA PHE A 481 -3.66 6.80 -17.16
C PHE A 481 -2.21 7.17 -16.77
N ARG A 482 -1.30 7.25 -17.74
CA ARG A 482 0.08 7.70 -17.48
C ARG A 482 0.18 9.21 -17.27
N LYS A 483 -0.71 9.97 -17.93
CA LYS A 483 -0.79 11.41 -17.84
C LYS A 483 -2.25 11.83 -17.79
N ALA A 484 -2.76 12.08 -16.61
CA ALA A 484 -4.10 12.62 -16.44
C ALA A 484 -4.24 13.95 -17.21
N ALA A 485 -5.39 14.14 -17.85
CA ALA A 485 -5.74 15.42 -18.46
C ALA A 485 -5.80 16.52 -17.39
N TYR A 486 -6.42 16.18 -16.25
CA TYR A 486 -6.40 17.03 -15.06
C TYR A 486 -6.26 16.15 -13.81
N THR A 487 -5.48 16.64 -12.86
CA THR A 487 -5.52 16.19 -11.47
C THR A 487 -5.90 17.39 -10.61
N ILE A 488 -6.96 17.22 -9.86
CA ILE A 488 -7.48 18.22 -8.93
C ILE A 488 -7.25 17.68 -7.53
N LYS A 489 -6.64 18.51 -6.67
CA LYS A 489 -6.35 18.19 -5.28
C LYS A 489 -6.91 19.28 -4.37
N GLY A 490 -7.85 18.92 -3.50
CA GLY A 490 -8.51 19.89 -2.64
C GLY A 490 -9.19 21.01 -3.42
N GLY A 491 -9.77 20.71 -4.60
CA GLY A 491 -10.43 21.68 -5.47
C GLY A 491 -9.51 22.46 -6.41
N GLU A 492 -8.20 22.34 -6.29
CA GLU A 492 -7.21 23.06 -7.10
C GLU A 492 -6.67 22.19 -8.23
N ILE A 493 -6.60 22.72 -9.45
CA ILE A 493 -5.95 22.03 -10.58
C ILE A 493 -4.44 22.05 -10.32
N VAL A 494 -3.88 20.91 -9.95
CA VAL A 494 -2.46 20.77 -9.61
C VAL A 494 -1.62 20.20 -10.76
N SER A 495 -2.26 19.41 -11.66
CA SER A 495 -1.63 18.89 -12.87
C SER A 495 -2.56 19.03 -14.07
N ARG A 496 -1.99 19.37 -15.24
CA ARG A 496 -2.69 19.45 -16.51
C ARG A 496 -1.87 18.75 -17.58
N ASN A 497 -2.47 17.76 -18.26
CA ASN A 497 -1.80 16.93 -19.27
C ASN A 497 -0.46 16.34 -18.77
N GLY A 498 -0.39 15.98 -17.49
CA GLY A 498 0.79 15.47 -16.83
C GLY A 498 1.89 16.49 -16.54
N GLU A 499 1.60 17.78 -16.65
CA GLU A 499 2.49 18.87 -16.21
C GLU A 499 2.00 19.44 -14.88
N ILE A 500 2.89 19.62 -13.94
CA ILE A 500 2.56 20.24 -12.65
C ILE A 500 2.41 21.76 -12.88
N VAL A 501 1.23 22.25 -12.60
CA VAL A 501 0.87 23.68 -12.83
C VAL A 501 0.69 24.46 -11.52
N ARG A 502 0.52 23.75 -10.42
CA ARG A 502 0.41 24.33 -9.08
C ARG A 502 1.01 23.40 -8.04
N HIS A 503 1.75 23.94 -7.10
CA HIS A 503 2.26 23.20 -5.95
C HIS A 503 1.25 23.25 -4.80
N VAL A 504 1.03 22.10 -4.16
CA VAL A 504 0.29 21.95 -2.90
C VAL A 504 1.04 20.96 -2.00
N ASP A 505 1.00 21.15 -0.70
CA ASP A 505 1.73 20.27 0.21
C ASP A 505 1.01 18.94 0.45
N GLY A 506 -0.32 18.93 0.39
CA GLY A 506 -1.13 17.84 0.90
C GLY A 506 -1.04 17.74 2.43
N SER A 507 -1.85 16.88 3.03
CA SER A 507 -1.88 16.70 4.49
C SER A 507 -1.28 15.36 4.91
N THR A 508 -0.71 15.30 6.13
CA THR A 508 -0.33 14.05 6.79
C THR A 508 -1.48 13.64 7.70
N MET A 509 -2.14 12.53 7.35
CA MET A 509 -3.24 11.92 8.10
C MET A 509 -2.67 10.98 9.16
N TRP A 510 -3.25 11.01 10.35
CA TRP A 510 -2.90 10.11 11.44
C TRP A 510 -4.11 9.89 12.35
N LEU A 511 -4.09 8.83 13.15
CA LEU A 511 -5.19 8.49 14.07
C LEU A 511 -4.94 9.10 15.45
N ASP A 512 -5.82 9.99 15.86
CA ASP A 512 -5.89 10.53 17.21
C ASP A 512 -6.78 9.61 18.04
N VAL A 513 -6.17 8.54 18.60
CA VAL A 513 -6.88 7.48 19.31
C VAL A 513 -7.10 7.89 20.77
N LYS A 514 -8.35 8.07 21.16
CA LYS A 514 -8.73 8.40 22.54
C LYS A 514 -8.97 7.13 23.35
N ILE A 515 -8.22 6.96 24.42
CA ILE A 515 -8.35 5.90 25.41
C ILE A 515 -8.67 6.48 26.78
N SER A 516 -9.14 5.64 27.72
CA SER A 516 -9.20 6.01 29.13
C SER A 516 -7.79 6.13 29.73
N GLU A 517 -7.59 7.05 30.66
CA GLU A 517 -6.38 7.14 31.50
C GLU A 517 -5.04 7.18 30.74
N PRO A 518 -4.88 8.02 29.69
CA PRO A 518 -3.68 8.01 28.85
C PRO A 518 -2.40 8.40 29.60
N ALA A 519 -2.51 9.15 30.71
CA ALA A 519 -1.36 9.53 31.53
C ALA A 519 -0.79 8.32 32.29
N GLU A 520 -1.64 7.45 32.83
CA GLU A 520 -1.20 6.24 33.55
C GLU A 520 -0.45 5.29 32.63
N VAL A 521 -0.95 5.08 31.41
CA VAL A 521 -0.28 4.30 30.37
C VAL A 521 1.11 4.87 30.07
N THR A 522 1.21 6.18 29.90
CA THR A 522 2.50 6.84 29.63
C THR A 522 3.49 6.69 30.80
N ASP A 523 3.03 6.82 32.03
CA ASP A 523 3.89 6.73 33.22
C ASP A 523 4.38 5.29 33.45
N ASP A 524 3.54 4.27 33.25
CA ASP A 524 3.94 2.87 33.32
C ASP A 524 4.97 2.54 32.22
N LEU A 525 4.74 2.99 31.00
CA LEU A 525 5.67 2.83 29.89
C LEU A 525 7.04 3.44 30.18
N LYS A 526 7.08 4.69 30.67
CA LYS A 526 8.34 5.35 31.04
C LYS A 526 9.14 4.59 32.10
N LYS A 527 8.43 4.03 33.07
CA LYS A 527 9.06 3.24 34.13
C LYS A 527 9.68 1.97 33.59
N ARG A 528 8.90 1.22 32.77
CA ARG A 528 9.28 -0.08 32.21
C ARG A 528 10.24 0.04 31.02
N PHE A 529 10.25 1.15 30.33
CA PHE A 529 11.02 1.35 29.10
C PHE A 529 12.51 1.10 29.32
N LYS A 530 13.08 1.59 30.43
CA LYS A 530 14.49 1.42 30.79
C LYS A 530 14.87 -0.03 31.20
N GLU A 531 13.90 -0.88 31.44
CA GLU A 531 14.14 -2.30 31.72
C GLU A 531 14.53 -3.08 30.47
N TYR A 532 14.05 -2.61 29.30
CA TYR A 532 14.21 -3.32 28.03
C TYR A 532 15.21 -2.62 27.09
N TRP A 533 15.26 -1.30 27.12
CA TRP A 533 15.97 -0.54 26.09
C TRP A 533 16.92 0.51 26.65
N THR A 534 17.97 0.80 25.86
CA THR A 534 18.93 1.89 26.11
C THR A 534 18.51 3.21 25.44
N VAL A 535 17.60 3.14 24.46
CA VAL A 535 17.03 4.32 23.79
C VAL A 535 16.11 5.07 24.75
N GLU A 536 16.22 6.39 24.81
CA GLU A 536 15.39 7.20 25.69
C GLU A 536 13.93 7.28 25.16
N PHE A 537 12.99 7.17 26.10
CA PHE A 537 11.53 7.22 25.80
C PHE A 537 11.15 8.47 24.99
N GLU A 538 11.75 9.61 25.29
CA GLU A 538 11.49 10.90 24.65
C GLU A 538 11.90 10.94 23.17
N ASN A 539 12.62 9.95 22.66
CA ASN A 539 12.94 9.84 21.23
C ASN A 539 11.74 9.40 20.37
N TYR A 540 10.74 8.77 20.97
CA TYR A 540 9.59 8.24 20.21
C TYR A 540 8.55 9.29 19.81
N PRO A 541 8.06 10.17 20.73
CA PRO A 541 6.96 11.06 20.39
C PRO A 541 7.33 12.05 19.28
N VAL A 542 6.50 12.07 18.24
CA VAL A 542 6.56 13.04 17.15
C VAL A 542 5.77 14.29 17.54
N ALA A 543 6.47 15.41 17.70
CA ALA A 543 5.86 16.68 18.04
C ALA A 543 4.97 17.19 16.88
N SER A 544 3.93 17.96 17.21
CA SER A 544 2.96 18.47 16.24
C SER A 544 3.60 19.31 15.14
N GLU A 545 4.62 20.08 15.48
CA GLU A 545 5.40 20.92 14.56
C GLU A 545 6.22 20.13 13.54
N CYS A 546 6.44 18.83 13.78
CA CYS A 546 7.09 17.94 12.81
C CYS A 546 6.19 17.63 11.60
N LEU A 547 4.89 17.92 11.66
CA LEU A 547 3.94 17.72 10.57
C LEU A 547 3.58 19.06 9.93
N LYS A 548 4.03 19.31 8.70
CA LYS A 548 3.80 20.55 7.96
C LYS A 548 2.31 20.90 7.80
N VAL A 549 1.50 19.90 7.46
CA VAL A 549 0.04 20.00 7.41
C VAL A 549 -0.55 18.76 8.09
N SER A 550 -0.83 18.90 9.37
CA SER A 550 -1.40 17.81 10.19
C SER A 550 -2.90 17.66 9.95
N ASN A 551 -3.36 16.40 9.82
CA ASN A 551 -4.76 16.05 9.66
C ASN A 551 -5.13 14.88 10.58
N PRO A 552 -5.36 15.14 11.88
CA PRO A 552 -5.75 14.12 12.83
C PRO A 552 -7.16 13.61 12.53
N ILE A 553 -7.33 12.29 12.58
CA ILE A 553 -8.62 11.61 12.46
C ILE A 553 -8.97 11.04 13.84
N PRO A 554 -9.99 11.60 14.51
CA PRO A 554 -10.34 11.15 15.85
C PRO A 554 -10.94 9.75 15.82
N VAL A 555 -10.51 8.92 16.77
CA VAL A 555 -11.01 7.55 16.99
C VAL A 555 -11.30 7.37 18.47
N GLU A 556 -12.57 7.08 18.80
CA GLU A 556 -13.00 6.79 20.16
C GLU A 556 -12.88 5.29 20.41
N ALA A 557 -11.87 4.88 21.17
CA ALA A 557 -11.67 3.49 21.55
C ALA A 557 -12.67 3.03 22.62
N THR A 558 -12.70 1.73 22.90
CA THR A 558 -13.54 1.13 23.95
C THR A 558 -12.71 0.73 25.18
N VAL A 559 -11.43 1.10 25.25
CA VAL A 559 -10.50 0.78 26.33
C VAL A 559 -10.08 2.02 27.10
#